data_04db881d174cffb8f58300fe734ca85c
#
_entry.id   04db881d174cffb8f58300fe734ca85c
#
_cell.length_a   1.000
_cell.length_b   1.000
_cell.length_c   1.000
_cell.angle_alpha   90.00
_cell.angle_beta   90.00
_cell.angle_gamma   90.00
#
_symmetry.space_group_name_H-M   'P 1'
#
loop_
_entity.id
_entity.type
_entity.pdbx_description
1 polymer ?
#
loop_
_entity_poly.entity_id
_entity_poly.type
_entity_poly.pdbx_seq_one_letter_code
_entity_poly.pdbx_strand_id
1 'polypeptide(L)'
;RSVLYICYRSKHCIYRYELSTGNYELYAGAREDPGYEDGKRLNARFNFPSQICFDLDGIMYIADSSNHCIRSIDREGAVSTVIGVPGRAGYVDGTPDDALFDEPWGVAVDEEGTIYIADTKNKCIRKLAIQ
;
A
#
# COMPACT_ATOMS: atom_id res chain seq x y z
N ARG A 1 18.49 -8.05 12.41
CA ARG A 1 18.82 -6.83 11.67
C ARG A 1 17.56 -5.98 11.52
N SER A 2 17.65 -4.73 11.92
CA SER A 2 16.48 -3.86 11.96
C SER A 2 16.45 -2.92 10.77
N VAL A 3 15.32 -2.95 10.07
CA VAL A 3 15.07 -2.10 8.91
C VAL A 3 13.72 -1.44 9.11
N LEU A 4 13.66 -0.14 8.85
CA LEU A 4 12.41 0.60 8.83
C LEU A 4 12.01 0.87 7.39
N TYR A 5 10.74 0.69 7.11
CA TYR A 5 10.16 1.12 5.85
C TYR A 5 9.27 2.32 6.14
N ILE A 6 9.44 3.38 5.40
CA ILE A 6 8.84 4.67 5.70
C ILE A 6 8.01 5.14 4.52
N CYS A 7 6.70 5.30 4.73
CA CYS A 7 5.85 5.97 3.77
C CYS A 7 6.16 7.46 3.81
N TYR A 8 6.72 7.97 2.73
CA TYR A 8 6.92 9.40 2.61
C TYR A 8 5.75 9.94 1.80
N ARG A 9 4.63 10.11 2.50
CA ARG A 9 3.33 10.38 1.90
C ARG A 9 3.33 11.56 0.93
N SER A 10 3.85 12.71 1.38
CA SER A 10 3.85 13.92 0.57
C SER A 10 4.82 13.87 -0.62
N LYS A 11 5.67 12.86 -0.67
CA LYS A 11 6.62 12.66 -1.77
C LYS A 11 6.26 11.43 -2.62
N HIS A 12 5.14 10.76 -2.30
CA HIS A 12 4.58 9.68 -3.12
C HIS A 12 5.48 8.48 -3.27
N CYS A 13 6.23 8.14 -2.21
CA CYS A 13 7.20 7.05 -2.29
C CYS A 13 7.44 6.41 -0.93
N ILE A 14 8.19 5.31 -0.95
CA ILE A 14 8.55 4.55 0.24
C ILE A 14 10.06 4.47 0.32
N TYR A 15 10.61 4.79 1.50
CA TYR A 15 12.04 4.69 1.78
C TYR A 15 12.33 3.51 2.68
N ARG A 16 13.55 3.02 2.60
CA ARG A 16 14.08 1.95 3.44
C ARG A 16 15.25 2.52 4.22
N TYR A 17 15.21 2.33 5.53
CA TYR A 17 16.26 2.81 6.42
C TYR A 17 16.82 1.65 7.22
N GLU A 18 18.11 1.41 7.12
CA GLU A 18 18.79 0.35 7.86
C GLU A 18 19.38 0.92 9.13
N LEU A 19 18.86 0.48 10.28
CA LEU A 19 19.22 1.06 11.57
C LEU A 19 20.68 0.83 11.94
N SER A 20 21.25 -0.32 11.56
CA SER A 20 22.61 -0.66 11.95
C SER A 20 23.67 0.17 11.23
N THR A 21 23.42 0.61 10.01
CA THR A 21 24.40 1.32 9.19
C THR A 21 24.04 2.77 8.96
N GLY A 22 22.76 3.14 9.15
CA GLY A 22 22.26 4.44 8.78
C GLY A 22 21.99 4.61 7.30
N ASN A 23 22.11 3.53 6.50
CA ASN A 23 21.82 3.59 5.08
C ASN A 23 20.33 3.88 4.85
N TYR A 24 20.07 4.81 3.94
CA TYR A 24 18.74 5.33 3.68
C TYR A 24 18.58 5.43 2.17
N GLU A 25 17.60 4.74 1.63
CA GLU A 25 17.44 4.69 0.18
C GLU A 25 15.97 4.63 -0.23
N LEU A 26 15.70 5.11 -1.43
CA LEU A 26 14.38 4.97 -2.04
C LEU A 26 14.12 3.48 -2.27
N TYR A 27 13.01 2.99 -1.74
CA TYR A 27 12.65 1.59 -1.88
C TYR A 27 11.65 1.35 -3.00
N ALA A 28 10.61 2.18 -3.08
CA ALA A 28 9.55 2.01 -4.08
C ALA A 28 8.93 3.34 -4.47
N GLY A 29 8.47 3.42 -5.69
CA GLY A 29 7.89 4.64 -6.24
C GLY A 29 8.95 5.59 -6.74
N ALA A 30 8.57 6.84 -6.99
CA ALA A 30 9.49 7.88 -7.40
C ALA A 30 9.18 9.15 -6.61
N ARG A 31 10.21 9.74 -6.04
CA ARG A 31 10.06 10.92 -5.20
C ARG A 31 9.46 12.08 -6.00
N GLU A 32 8.37 12.63 -5.46
CA GLU A 32 7.67 13.80 -6.05
C GLU A 32 7.07 13.51 -7.43
N ASP A 33 6.82 12.26 -7.74
CA ASP A 33 6.24 11.86 -9.02
C ASP A 33 5.05 10.94 -8.79
N PRO A 34 3.89 11.50 -8.42
CA PRO A 34 2.70 10.70 -8.15
C PRO A 34 2.14 10.06 -9.40
N GLY A 35 1.43 8.96 -9.23
CA GLY A 35 0.75 8.29 -10.31
C GLY A 35 0.26 6.93 -9.89
N TYR A 36 -0.05 6.12 -10.88
CA TYR A 36 -0.45 4.75 -10.65
C TYR A 36 0.27 3.86 -11.66
N GLU A 37 1.15 3.01 -11.16
CA GLU A 37 1.90 2.09 -12.01
C GLU A 37 2.28 0.88 -11.15
N ASP A 38 1.93 -0.32 -11.61
CA ASP A 38 2.40 -1.57 -11.01
C ASP A 38 3.70 -2.00 -11.70
N GLY A 39 4.34 -3.04 -11.20
CA GLY A 39 5.57 -3.58 -11.79
C GLY A 39 6.72 -3.53 -10.81
N LYS A 40 7.94 -3.35 -11.29
CA LYS A 40 9.11 -3.32 -10.42
C LYS A 40 9.02 -2.11 -9.48
N ARG A 41 9.45 -2.29 -8.23
CA ARG A 41 9.26 -1.29 -7.18
C ARG A 41 9.81 0.10 -7.51
N LEU A 42 10.91 0.20 -8.23
CA LEU A 42 11.46 1.51 -8.59
C LEU A 42 10.84 2.10 -9.86
N ASN A 43 10.05 1.32 -10.59
CA ASN A 43 9.28 1.81 -11.73
C ASN A 43 7.82 2.06 -11.36
N ALA A 44 7.40 1.60 -10.19
CA ALA A 44 6.03 1.78 -9.72
C ALA A 44 5.76 3.23 -9.37
N ARG A 45 4.47 3.58 -9.34
CA ARG A 45 4.02 4.91 -8.92
C ARG A 45 2.89 4.78 -7.94
N PHE A 46 2.92 5.65 -6.92
CA PHE A 46 1.90 5.75 -5.88
C PHE A 46 1.39 7.18 -5.83
N ASN A 47 0.28 7.37 -5.13
CA ASN A 47 -0.28 8.72 -4.98
C ASN A 47 -0.74 8.91 -3.54
N PHE A 48 0.07 9.61 -2.75
CA PHE A 48 -0.12 9.82 -1.32
C PHE A 48 -0.28 8.50 -0.56
N PRO A 49 0.71 7.57 -0.65
CA PRO A 49 0.67 6.35 0.16
C PRO A 49 0.79 6.73 1.64
N SER A 50 -0.10 6.19 2.49
CA SER A 50 -0.22 6.68 3.86
C SER A 50 0.27 5.71 4.92
N GLN A 51 0.05 4.40 4.74
CA GLN A 51 0.50 3.40 5.71
C GLN A 51 0.93 2.13 5.03
N ILE A 52 1.80 1.41 5.71
CA ILE A 52 2.28 0.10 5.26
C ILE A 52 2.21 -0.89 6.41
N CYS A 53 2.05 -2.16 6.06
CA CYS A 53 2.17 -3.26 6.99
C CYS A 53 2.73 -4.47 6.24
N PHE A 54 3.13 -5.51 6.99
CA PHE A 54 3.65 -6.74 6.42
C PHE A 54 2.81 -7.92 6.91
N ASP A 55 2.63 -8.91 6.04
CA ASP A 55 2.09 -10.19 6.49
C ASP A 55 3.23 -11.12 6.93
N LEU A 56 2.88 -12.33 7.37
CA LEU A 56 3.87 -13.28 7.85
C LEU A 56 4.78 -13.82 6.74
N ASP A 57 4.38 -13.69 5.50
CA ASP A 57 5.19 -14.13 4.36
C ASP A 57 6.12 -13.03 3.85
N GLY A 58 6.11 -11.86 4.47
CA GLY A 58 6.98 -10.74 4.09
C GLY A 58 6.43 -9.90 2.95
N ILE A 59 5.17 -10.05 2.61
CA ILE A 59 4.51 -9.20 1.63
C ILE A 59 4.16 -7.86 2.29
N MET A 60 4.56 -6.78 1.67
CA MET A 60 4.22 -5.43 2.14
C MET A 60 2.88 -5.01 1.53
N TYR A 61 2.00 -4.47 2.37
CA TYR A 61 0.73 -3.89 1.91
C TYR A 61 0.75 -2.40 2.16
N ILE A 62 0.23 -1.64 1.21
CA ILE A 62 0.31 -0.17 1.22
C ILE A 62 -1.08 0.40 0.95
N ALA A 63 -1.54 1.29 1.83
CA ALA A 63 -2.74 2.06 1.58
C ALA A 63 -2.37 3.22 0.65
N ASP A 64 -2.70 3.09 -0.62
CA ASP A 64 -2.37 4.08 -1.64
C ASP A 64 -3.55 5.06 -1.76
N SER A 65 -3.60 5.98 -0.81
CA SER A 65 -4.78 6.79 -0.50
C SER A 65 -5.42 7.47 -1.70
N SER A 66 -4.66 8.25 -2.44
CA SER A 66 -5.25 9.04 -3.53
C SER A 66 -5.48 8.22 -4.79
N ASN A 67 -5.00 6.99 -4.83
CA ASN A 67 -5.38 6.04 -5.88
C ASN A 67 -6.56 5.17 -5.46
N HIS A 68 -7.06 5.33 -4.23
CA HIS A 68 -8.26 4.65 -3.73
C HIS A 68 -8.14 3.12 -3.78
N CYS A 69 -6.96 2.60 -3.46
CA CYS A 69 -6.73 1.16 -3.50
C CYS A 69 -5.66 0.74 -2.50
N ILE A 70 -5.52 -0.58 -2.34
CA ILE A 70 -4.45 -1.18 -1.56
C ILE A 70 -3.48 -1.83 -2.53
N ARG A 71 -2.20 -1.51 -2.38
CA ARG A 71 -1.13 -2.06 -3.20
C ARG A 71 -0.31 -3.06 -2.39
N SER A 72 0.42 -3.93 -3.06
CA SER A 72 1.34 -4.85 -2.39
C SER A 72 2.70 -4.85 -3.07
N ILE A 73 3.73 -5.18 -2.30
CA ILE A 73 5.08 -5.40 -2.85
C ILE A 73 5.53 -6.76 -2.32
N ASP A 74 5.82 -7.68 -3.22
CA ASP A 74 6.26 -9.01 -2.83
C ASP A 74 7.76 -9.02 -2.51
N ARG A 75 8.27 -10.18 -2.14
CA ARG A 75 9.66 -10.30 -1.70
C ARG A 75 10.67 -10.08 -2.82
N GLU A 76 10.24 -10.21 -4.08
CA GLU A 76 11.09 -9.93 -5.24
C GLU A 76 10.99 -8.48 -5.71
N GLY A 77 10.16 -7.68 -5.05
CA GLY A 77 10.00 -6.27 -5.38
C GLY A 77 8.98 -5.98 -6.48
N ALA A 78 8.05 -6.90 -6.71
CA ALA A 78 6.97 -6.65 -7.67
C ALA A 78 5.79 -5.98 -6.99
N VAL A 79 5.37 -4.85 -7.53
CA VAL A 79 4.23 -4.09 -7.05
C VAL A 79 2.97 -4.51 -7.80
N SER A 80 1.91 -4.78 -7.04
CA SER A 80 0.61 -5.18 -7.58
C SER A 80 -0.50 -4.41 -6.87
N THR A 81 -1.69 -4.44 -7.45
CA THR A 81 -2.88 -3.88 -6.81
C THR A 81 -3.69 -5.03 -6.24
N VAL A 82 -3.99 -4.93 -4.94
CA VAL A 82 -4.68 -6.01 -4.20
C VAL A 82 -6.19 -5.86 -4.31
N ILE A 83 -6.70 -4.66 -4.05
CA ILE A 83 -8.13 -4.40 -4.02
C ILE A 83 -8.37 -2.90 -4.23
N GLY A 84 -9.49 -2.58 -4.85
CA GLY A 84 -9.86 -1.22 -5.21
C GLY A 84 -9.62 -0.97 -6.70
N VAL A 85 -10.26 0.08 -7.21
CA VAL A 85 -10.12 0.48 -8.62
C VAL A 85 -9.36 1.80 -8.65
N PRO A 86 -8.13 1.78 -9.18
CA PRO A 86 -7.31 3.00 -9.17
C PRO A 86 -8.00 4.19 -9.81
N GLY A 87 -7.95 5.33 -9.12
CA GLY A 87 -8.54 6.55 -9.62
C GLY A 87 -10.05 6.64 -9.48
N ARG A 88 -10.68 5.63 -8.87
CA ARG A 88 -12.14 5.61 -8.74
C ARG A 88 -12.56 5.49 -7.29
N ALA A 89 -12.96 6.61 -6.70
CA ALA A 89 -13.47 6.65 -5.34
C ALA A 89 -14.89 6.14 -5.28
N GLY A 90 -15.27 5.54 -4.16
CA GLY A 90 -16.63 5.09 -3.94
C GLY A 90 -16.74 4.19 -2.73
N TYR A 91 -17.93 3.62 -2.55
CA TYR A 91 -18.18 2.68 -1.47
C TYR A 91 -18.98 1.51 -2.04
N VAL A 92 -18.27 0.47 -2.43
CA VAL A 92 -18.87 -0.75 -2.98
C VAL A 92 -18.11 -1.94 -2.41
N ASP A 93 -18.85 -2.86 -1.79
CA ASP A 93 -18.29 -4.14 -1.39
C ASP A 93 -18.34 -5.11 -2.59
N GLY A 94 -17.61 -6.20 -2.51
CA GLY A 94 -17.63 -7.19 -3.57
C GLY A 94 -16.28 -7.84 -3.77
N THR A 95 -15.99 -8.21 -4.99
CA THR A 95 -14.72 -8.83 -5.33
C THR A 95 -13.60 -7.78 -5.34
N PRO A 96 -12.34 -8.22 -5.25
CA PRO A 96 -11.22 -7.27 -5.30
C PRO A 96 -11.22 -6.34 -6.52
N ASP A 97 -11.72 -6.81 -7.66
CA ASP A 97 -11.75 -6.01 -8.89
C ASP A 97 -12.90 -5.01 -8.92
N ASP A 98 -13.94 -5.25 -8.13
CA ASP A 98 -15.15 -4.43 -8.15
C ASP A 98 -15.29 -3.51 -6.96
N ALA A 99 -14.63 -3.82 -5.85
CA ALA A 99 -14.75 -3.04 -4.63
C ALA A 99 -14.22 -1.62 -4.82
N LEU A 100 -14.92 -0.66 -4.23
CA LEU A 100 -14.50 0.75 -4.28
C LEU A 100 -14.25 1.26 -2.87
N PHE A 101 -13.23 2.08 -2.74
CA PHE A 101 -12.82 2.74 -1.50
C PHE A 101 -12.74 4.23 -1.75
N ASP A 102 -12.66 5.01 -0.70
CA ASP A 102 -12.50 6.46 -0.81
C ASP A 102 -11.40 6.92 0.14
N GLU A 103 -10.22 7.14 -0.41
CA GLU A 103 -9.02 7.54 0.31
C GLU A 103 -8.74 6.64 1.51
N PRO A 104 -8.50 5.35 1.28
CA PRO A 104 -8.10 4.45 2.37
C PRO A 104 -6.78 4.92 2.93
N TRP A 105 -6.69 5.00 4.27
CA TRP A 105 -5.50 5.53 4.92
C TRP A 105 -4.68 4.46 5.61
N GLY A 106 -5.35 3.51 6.26
CA GLY A 106 -4.68 2.50 7.05
C GLY A 106 -4.90 1.10 6.51
N VAL A 107 -3.91 0.24 6.71
CA VAL A 107 -3.99 -1.16 6.33
C VAL A 107 -3.29 -2.00 7.39
N ALA A 108 -3.90 -3.12 7.75
CA ALA A 108 -3.34 -4.09 8.68
C ALA A 108 -3.70 -5.49 8.20
N VAL A 109 -2.86 -6.46 8.53
CA VAL A 109 -3.07 -7.87 8.15
C VAL A 109 -2.93 -8.71 9.40
N ASP A 110 -3.88 -9.62 9.64
CA ASP A 110 -3.79 -10.52 10.78
C ASP A 110 -2.99 -11.79 10.43
N GLU A 111 -2.85 -12.68 11.42
CA GLU A 111 -2.06 -13.89 11.25
C GLU A 111 -2.64 -14.85 10.21
N GLU A 112 -3.92 -14.72 9.90
CA GLU A 112 -4.60 -15.56 8.92
C GLU A 112 -4.59 -14.97 7.52
N GLY A 113 -3.99 -13.80 7.36
CA GLY A 113 -3.93 -13.13 6.07
C GLY A 113 -5.13 -12.25 5.77
N THR A 114 -6.03 -12.06 6.71
CA THR A 114 -7.17 -11.15 6.52
C THR A 114 -6.67 -9.71 6.55
N ILE A 115 -7.08 -8.92 5.57
CA ILE A 115 -6.66 -7.54 5.43
C ILE A 115 -7.77 -6.61 5.93
N TYR A 116 -7.39 -5.69 6.81
CA TYR A 116 -8.30 -4.67 7.36
C TYR A 116 -7.89 -3.31 6.83
N ILE A 117 -8.85 -2.55 6.34
CA ILE A 117 -8.60 -1.29 5.66
C ILE A 117 -9.40 -0.19 6.33
N ALA A 118 -8.71 0.85 6.78
CA ALA A 118 -9.37 2.05 7.27
C ALA A 118 -9.76 2.89 6.07
N ASP A 119 -11.02 2.79 5.67
CA ASP A 119 -11.56 3.47 4.49
C ASP A 119 -12.04 4.86 4.90
N THR A 120 -11.11 5.76 5.02
CA THR A 120 -11.22 6.98 5.81
C THR A 120 -12.38 7.89 5.39
N LYS A 121 -12.51 8.17 4.12
CA LYS A 121 -13.61 9.06 3.68
C LYS A 121 -14.97 8.40 3.75
N ASN A 122 -15.02 7.07 3.74
CA ASN A 122 -16.25 6.32 3.96
C ASN A 122 -16.51 6.06 5.45
N LYS A 123 -15.59 6.47 6.32
CA LYS A 123 -15.75 6.45 7.79
C LYS A 123 -16.01 5.05 8.35
N CYS A 124 -15.36 4.05 7.80
CA CYS A 124 -15.55 2.67 8.24
C CYS A 124 -14.28 1.85 8.06
N ILE A 125 -14.28 0.67 8.68
CA ILE A 125 -13.24 -0.33 8.49
C ILE A 125 -13.79 -1.37 7.51
N ARG A 126 -13.03 -1.64 6.47
CA ARG A 126 -13.39 -2.65 5.47
C ARG A 126 -12.48 -3.86 5.68
N LYS A 127 -12.96 -5.02 5.31
CA LYS A 127 -12.26 -6.27 5.56
C LYS A 127 -12.23 -7.11 4.29
N LEU A 128 -11.05 -7.60 3.95
CA LEU A 128 -10.88 -8.55 2.85
C LEU A 128 -10.40 -9.87 3.44
N ALA A 129 -11.26 -10.88 3.39
CA ALA A 129 -10.90 -12.22 3.85
C ALA A 129 -10.27 -12.99 2.69
N ILE A 130 -9.07 -13.51 2.93
CA ILE A 130 -8.37 -14.34 1.94
C ILE A 130 -8.81 -15.78 2.16
N GLN A 131 -9.14 -16.46 1.08
CA GLN A 131 -9.58 -17.86 1.16
C GLN A 131 -8.60 -18.79 0.47
#